data_091a959613e9f4b94936627a027c45ec
#
_entry.id   091a959613e9f4b94936627a027c45ec
#
_cell.length_a   1.000
_cell.length_b   1.000
_cell.length_c   1.000
_cell.angle_alpha   90.00
_cell.angle_beta   90.00
_cell.angle_gamma   90.00
#
_symmetry.space_group_name_H-M   'P 1'
#
loop_
_entity.id
_entity.type
_entity.pdbx_description
1 polymer ?
#
loop_
_entity_poly.entity_id
_entity_poly.type
_entity_poly.pdbx_seq_one_letter_code
_entity_poly.pdbx_strand_id
1 'polypeptide(L)'
;MAEDENYLWDHYEKSVSMSTYLFKWVVSKYDYADAVARRNITIRAFYGKNMKKSMSYAAHSATLILEKLEEVFKIDYQLPKMDMVVVPFFRAGAMEDWGLMSFRIHLLQYDEEYSTKRFRVDDVISHELVHQWTGNLVTCAW
;
A
#
# COMPACT_ATOMS: atom_id res chain seq x y z
N MET A 1 4.57 33.26 -12.51
CA MET A 1 5.83 32.89 -11.85
C MET A 1 6.68 32.23 -12.92
N ALA A 2 7.94 32.65 -13.11
CA ALA A 2 8.82 32.03 -14.08
C ALA A 2 9.04 30.57 -13.65
N GLU A 3 8.81 29.61 -14.55
CA GLU A 3 9.18 28.23 -14.34
C GLU A 3 10.72 28.18 -14.29
N ASP A 4 11.25 27.77 -13.15
CA ASP A 4 12.68 27.52 -13.00
C ASP A 4 12.99 26.18 -13.68
N GLU A 5 13.76 26.19 -14.76
CA GLU A 5 14.11 25.02 -15.57
C GLU A 5 14.82 23.90 -14.77
N ASN A 6 15.24 24.19 -13.55
CA ASN A 6 15.88 23.22 -12.64
C ASN A 6 14.90 22.44 -11.76
N TYR A 7 13.60 22.74 -11.83
CA TYR A 7 12.58 22.09 -11.02
C TYR A 7 11.53 21.42 -11.90
N LEU A 8 11.14 20.20 -11.52
CA LEU A 8 10.00 19.50 -12.08
C LEU A 8 8.82 19.61 -11.10
N TRP A 9 7.64 19.88 -11.64
CA TRP A 9 6.40 19.92 -10.89
C TRP A 9 5.62 18.63 -11.13
N ASP A 10 5.40 17.85 -10.07
CA ASP A 10 4.50 16.71 -10.11
C ASP A 10 3.08 17.18 -9.77
N HIS A 11 2.16 16.99 -10.69
CA HIS A 11 0.75 17.31 -10.51
C HIS A 11 -0.02 16.05 -10.15
N TYR A 12 -0.68 16.07 -9.01
CA TYR A 12 -1.51 14.97 -8.51
C TYR A 12 -2.97 15.35 -8.58
N GLU A 13 -3.83 14.35 -8.74
CA GLU A 13 -5.27 14.54 -8.63
C GLU A 13 -5.65 14.90 -7.19
N LYS A 14 -6.82 15.53 -7.03
CA LYS A 14 -7.34 15.86 -5.71
C LYS A 14 -7.62 14.56 -4.94
N SER A 15 -7.04 14.44 -3.76
CA SER A 15 -7.29 13.31 -2.86
C SER A 15 -8.72 13.33 -2.29
N VAL A 16 -9.16 12.19 -1.75
CA VAL A 16 -10.33 12.15 -0.87
C VAL A 16 -10.08 12.99 0.38
N SER A 17 -11.16 13.46 1.03
CA SER A 17 -11.03 14.11 2.33
C SER A 17 -10.53 13.11 3.36
N MET A 18 -9.45 13.43 4.06
CA MET A 18 -8.82 12.51 5.01
C MET A 18 -8.17 13.25 6.17
N SER A 19 -7.95 12.53 7.27
CA SER A 19 -7.15 13.01 8.39
C SER A 19 -5.69 13.18 7.99
N THR A 20 -5.03 14.19 8.53
CA THR A 20 -3.65 14.56 8.14
C THR A 20 -2.62 13.46 8.39
N TYR A 21 -2.85 12.57 9.36
CA TYR A 21 -1.93 11.47 9.65
C TYR A 21 -1.89 10.39 8.57
N LEU A 22 -2.90 10.34 7.69
CA LEU A 22 -2.98 9.41 6.56
C LEU A 22 -2.27 9.93 5.30
N PHE A 23 -1.78 11.17 5.35
CA PHE A 23 -1.09 11.77 4.23
C PHE A 23 0.37 11.35 4.22
N LYS A 24 0.79 10.72 3.14
CA LYS A 24 2.18 10.32 2.92
C LYS A 24 2.61 10.51 1.47
N TRP A 25 3.87 10.78 1.29
CA TRP A 25 4.56 10.76 0.02
C TRP A 25 5.93 10.11 0.17
N VAL A 26 6.40 9.48 -0.88
CA VAL A 26 7.70 8.79 -0.91
C VAL A 26 8.46 9.19 -2.16
N VAL A 27 9.70 9.59 -2.00
CA VAL A 27 10.64 9.81 -3.10
C VAL A 27 11.72 8.74 -3.03
N SER A 28 11.81 7.92 -4.05
CA SER A 28 12.77 6.82 -4.08
C SER A 28 13.18 6.44 -5.50
N LYS A 29 14.23 5.63 -5.59
CA LYS A 29 14.63 4.93 -6.82
C LYS A 29 14.24 3.44 -6.75
N TYR A 30 13.11 3.17 -6.13
CA TYR A 30 12.60 1.81 -6.00
C TYR A 30 12.02 1.30 -7.31
N ASP A 31 12.17 0.00 -7.48
CA ASP A 31 11.42 -0.76 -8.47
C ASP A 31 10.08 -1.17 -7.87
N TYR A 32 9.18 -1.71 -8.68
CA TYR A 32 7.91 -2.23 -8.16
C TYR A 32 7.49 -3.53 -8.85
N ALA A 33 6.68 -4.29 -8.15
CA ALA A 33 5.86 -5.36 -8.70
C ALA A 33 4.40 -4.92 -8.66
N ASP A 34 3.63 -5.27 -9.66
CA ASP A 34 2.24 -4.86 -9.80
C ASP A 34 1.28 -6.02 -10.00
N ALA A 35 0.03 -5.75 -9.71
CA ALA A 35 -1.13 -6.60 -9.98
C ALA A 35 -2.35 -5.71 -10.20
N VAL A 36 -3.40 -6.24 -10.77
CA VAL A 36 -4.64 -5.50 -11.03
C VAL A 36 -5.82 -6.24 -10.38
N ALA A 37 -6.51 -5.56 -9.49
CA ALA A 37 -7.74 -6.04 -8.86
C ALA A 37 -8.96 -5.70 -9.72
N ARG A 38 -10.13 -6.19 -9.30
CA ARG A 38 -11.42 -5.84 -9.92
C ARG A 38 -11.55 -4.31 -10.07
N ARG A 39 -12.41 -3.87 -10.98
CA ARG A 39 -12.63 -2.45 -11.31
C ARG A 39 -11.35 -1.72 -11.75
N ASN A 40 -10.35 -2.48 -12.24
CA ASN A 40 -9.09 -1.93 -12.73
C ASN A 40 -8.28 -1.17 -11.66
N ILE A 41 -8.40 -1.55 -10.38
CA ILE A 41 -7.59 -0.98 -9.31
C ILE A 41 -6.17 -1.52 -9.45
N THR A 42 -5.22 -0.62 -9.69
CA THR A 42 -3.80 -0.97 -9.78
C THR A 42 -3.20 -1.11 -8.39
N ILE A 43 -2.57 -2.26 -8.13
CA ILE A 43 -1.82 -2.51 -6.89
C ILE A 43 -0.35 -2.58 -7.23
N ARG A 44 0.48 -1.77 -6.56
CA ARG A 44 1.93 -1.75 -6.76
C ARG A 44 2.64 -1.92 -5.42
N ALA A 45 3.63 -2.80 -5.40
CA ALA A 45 4.50 -3.02 -4.24
C ALA A 45 5.91 -2.54 -4.57
N PHE A 46 6.31 -1.41 -4.01
CA PHE A 46 7.59 -0.76 -4.23
C PHE A 46 8.68 -1.31 -3.31
N TYR A 47 9.85 -1.56 -3.87
CA TYR A 47 10.94 -2.22 -3.15
C TYR A 47 12.33 -1.80 -3.61
N GLY A 48 13.29 -1.93 -2.71
CA GLY A 48 14.71 -1.85 -3.02
C GLY A 48 15.25 -3.17 -3.60
N LYS A 49 16.56 -3.33 -3.59
CA LYS A 49 17.24 -4.49 -4.18
C LYS A 49 16.79 -5.82 -3.55
N ASN A 50 16.78 -6.87 -4.37
CA ASN A 50 16.60 -8.28 -3.96
C ASN A 50 15.24 -8.66 -3.34
N MET A 51 14.17 -7.89 -3.57
CA MET A 51 12.85 -8.19 -3.00
C MET A 51 11.76 -8.51 -4.04
N LYS A 52 12.09 -8.57 -5.31
CA LYS A 52 11.10 -8.71 -6.40
C LYS A 52 10.08 -9.84 -6.15
N LYS A 53 10.58 -11.01 -5.76
CA LYS A 53 9.72 -12.19 -5.55
C LYS A 53 8.74 -11.99 -4.39
N SER A 54 9.20 -11.48 -3.26
CA SER A 54 8.36 -11.15 -2.11
C SER A 54 7.32 -10.09 -2.46
N MET A 55 7.72 -9.08 -3.22
CA MET A 55 6.80 -8.00 -3.63
C MET A 55 5.79 -8.44 -4.68
N SER A 56 6.15 -9.33 -5.60
CA SER A 56 5.19 -9.95 -6.52
C SER A 56 4.13 -10.75 -5.76
N TYR A 57 4.54 -11.48 -4.74
CA TYR A 57 3.61 -12.19 -3.86
C TYR A 57 2.72 -11.20 -3.09
N ALA A 58 3.31 -10.17 -2.48
CA ALA A 58 2.57 -9.16 -1.72
C ALA A 58 1.52 -8.43 -2.58
N ALA A 59 1.87 -8.02 -3.81
CA ALA A 59 0.94 -7.40 -4.73
C ALA A 59 -0.23 -8.32 -5.10
N HIS A 60 0.06 -9.59 -5.39
CA HIS A 60 -0.98 -10.57 -5.69
C HIS A 60 -1.88 -10.86 -4.47
N SER A 61 -1.29 -11.06 -3.29
CA SER A 61 -2.04 -11.27 -2.05
C SER A 61 -2.94 -10.07 -1.74
N ALA A 62 -2.42 -8.84 -1.85
CA ALA A 62 -3.20 -7.62 -1.64
C ALA A 62 -4.41 -7.53 -2.59
N THR A 63 -4.26 -8.00 -3.85
CA THR A 63 -5.38 -8.05 -4.81
C THR A 63 -6.53 -8.91 -4.29
N LEU A 64 -6.22 -10.14 -3.88
CA LEU A 64 -7.23 -11.09 -3.38
C LEU A 64 -7.90 -10.60 -2.08
N ILE A 65 -7.09 -10.03 -1.19
CA ILE A 65 -7.58 -9.50 0.09
C ILE A 65 -8.48 -8.28 -0.15
N LEU A 66 -8.07 -7.34 -1.01
CA LEU A 66 -8.86 -6.16 -1.34
C LEU A 66 -10.24 -6.55 -1.89
N GLU A 67 -10.27 -7.46 -2.86
CA GLU A 67 -11.52 -7.95 -3.45
C GLU A 67 -12.42 -8.61 -2.41
N LYS A 68 -11.81 -9.36 -1.47
CA LYS A 68 -12.56 -10.00 -0.39
C LYS A 68 -13.12 -9.00 0.62
N LEU A 69 -12.36 -7.97 0.93
CA LEU A 69 -12.82 -6.90 1.83
C LEU A 69 -13.98 -6.09 1.22
N GLU A 70 -13.95 -5.79 -0.08
CA GLU A 70 -15.08 -5.19 -0.79
C GLU A 70 -16.37 -6.06 -0.68
N GLU A 71 -16.21 -7.38 -0.79
CA GLU A 71 -17.33 -8.32 -0.61
C GLU A 71 -17.87 -8.32 0.83
N VAL A 72 -17.00 -8.25 1.83
CA VAL A 72 -17.37 -8.26 3.25
C VAL A 72 -18.02 -6.95 3.67
N PHE A 73 -17.39 -5.83 3.35
CA PHE A 73 -17.88 -4.51 3.74
C PHE A 73 -19.08 -4.03 2.89
N LYS A 74 -19.29 -4.61 1.70
CA LYS A 74 -20.27 -4.14 0.71
C LYS A 74 -20.05 -2.69 0.29
N ILE A 75 -18.83 -2.22 0.38
CA ILE A 75 -18.41 -0.86 0.03
C ILE A 75 -17.14 -1.00 -0.81
N ASP A 76 -17.17 -0.42 -1.99
CA ASP A 76 -16.04 -0.39 -2.89
C ASP A 76 -14.84 0.38 -2.29
N TYR A 77 -13.64 -0.03 -2.62
CA TYR A 77 -12.44 0.74 -2.30
C TYR A 77 -12.46 2.09 -3.04
N GLN A 78 -12.09 3.17 -2.37
CA GLN A 78 -12.38 4.54 -2.79
C GLN A 78 -11.37 5.14 -3.77
N LEU A 79 -10.21 4.50 -3.95
CA LEU A 79 -9.13 5.03 -4.78
C LEU A 79 -8.89 4.15 -6.02
N PRO A 80 -8.35 4.72 -7.11
CA PRO A 80 -8.09 3.95 -8.34
C PRO A 80 -6.83 3.07 -8.24
N LYS A 81 -6.04 3.22 -7.18
CA LYS A 81 -4.80 2.46 -6.96
C LYS A 81 -4.55 2.22 -5.48
N MET A 82 -3.77 1.18 -5.20
CA MET A 82 -3.22 0.88 -3.88
C MET A 82 -1.73 0.63 -4.01
N ASP A 83 -0.93 1.48 -3.40
CA ASP A 83 0.52 1.31 -3.34
C ASP A 83 0.94 0.76 -1.98
N MET A 84 1.93 -0.09 -1.99
CA MET A 84 2.64 -0.59 -0.82
C MET A 84 4.12 -0.24 -0.97
N VAL A 85 4.76 0.19 0.10
CA VAL A 85 6.17 0.52 0.07
C VAL A 85 6.91 -0.06 1.27
N VAL A 86 8.06 -0.69 1.03
CA VAL A 86 8.95 -1.09 2.11
C VAL A 86 9.81 0.08 2.53
N VAL A 87 9.79 0.38 3.82
CA VAL A 87 10.55 1.50 4.40
C VAL A 87 11.65 0.95 5.30
N PRO A 88 12.93 1.22 4.98
CA PRO A 88 14.04 0.88 5.86
C PRO A 88 13.89 1.61 7.21
N PHE A 89 14.19 0.91 8.29
CA PHE A 89 14.16 1.48 9.66
C PHE A 89 12.80 2.08 10.09
N PHE A 90 11.70 1.62 9.49
CA PHE A 90 10.37 2.06 9.88
C PHE A 90 10.07 1.66 11.32
N ARG A 91 9.83 2.62 12.22
CA ARG A 91 9.62 2.34 13.66
C ARG A 91 8.33 1.59 13.92
N ALA A 92 7.23 1.98 13.27
CA ALA A 92 6.01 1.19 13.22
C ALA A 92 6.24 -0.12 12.46
N GLY A 93 5.44 -1.13 12.66
CA GLY A 93 5.48 -2.36 11.85
C GLY A 93 5.01 -2.07 10.44
N ALA A 94 3.81 -1.53 10.33
CA ALA A 94 3.20 -1.06 9.12
C ALA A 94 2.35 0.19 9.39
N MET A 95 1.75 0.77 8.37
CA MET A 95 0.88 1.94 8.46
C MET A 95 -0.07 1.99 7.28
N GLU A 96 -1.32 2.29 7.58
CA GLU A 96 -2.46 2.30 6.68
C GLU A 96 -2.59 3.56 5.80
N ASP A 97 -1.55 4.33 5.59
CA ASP A 97 -1.61 5.58 4.80
C ASP A 97 -2.50 5.42 3.56
N TRP A 98 -3.49 6.29 3.36
CA TRP A 98 -4.59 6.03 2.43
C TRP A 98 -4.13 5.98 0.97
N GLY A 99 -4.10 4.75 0.44
CA GLY A 99 -3.62 4.46 -0.90
C GLY A 99 -2.10 4.33 -1.06
N LEU A 100 -1.32 4.48 0.02
CA LEU A 100 0.13 4.26 0.05
C LEU A 100 0.57 3.61 1.37
N MET A 101 0.20 2.38 1.59
CA MET A 101 0.56 1.63 2.80
C MET A 101 2.06 1.45 2.92
N SER A 102 2.59 1.62 4.13
CA SER A 102 4.02 1.50 4.43
C SER A 102 4.29 0.29 5.29
N PHE A 103 5.38 -0.41 5.02
CA PHE A 103 5.74 -1.64 5.72
C PHE A 103 7.20 -1.67 6.08
N ARG A 104 7.52 -2.19 7.26
CA ARG A 104 8.88 -2.57 7.59
C ARG A 104 9.30 -3.75 6.71
N ILE A 105 10.50 -3.69 6.16
CA ILE A 105 11.00 -4.61 5.13
C ILE A 105 10.77 -6.10 5.45
N HIS A 106 11.02 -6.52 6.69
CA HIS A 106 10.91 -7.94 7.08
C HIS A 106 9.46 -8.44 7.19
N LEU A 107 8.47 -7.55 7.19
CA LEU A 107 7.05 -7.93 7.21
C LEU A 107 6.53 -8.37 5.85
N LEU A 108 7.11 -7.83 4.77
CA LEU A 108 6.77 -8.23 3.40
C LEU A 108 7.79 -9.19 2.78
N GLN A 109 8.88 -9.50 3.50
CA GLN A 109 9.88 -10.45 3.03
C GLN A 109 9.48 -11.87 3.38
N TYR A 110 9.31 -12.72 2.38
CA TYR A 110 9.11 -14.15 2.59
C TYR A 110 10.15 -14.99 1.83
N ASP A 111 10.33 -16.22 2.31
CA ASP A 111 11.10 -17.26 1.67
C ASP A 111 10.15 -18.41 1.31
N GLU A 112 10.28 -18.98 0.11
CA GLU A 112 9.40 -20.05 -0.35
C GLU A 112 9.43 -21.30 0.52
N GLU A 113 10.54 -21.51 1.19
CA GLU A 113 10.78 -22.69 2.02
C GLU A 113 9.93 -22.73 3.30
N TYR A 114 9.37 -21.57 3.73
CA TYR A 114 8.62 -21.48 4.97
C TYR A 114 7.20 -20.90 4.76
N SER A 115 6.22 -21.77 4.73
CA SER A 115 4.79 -21.39 4.59
C SER A 115 4.31 -20.42 5.70
N THR A 116 4.88 -20.52 6.89
CA THR A 116 4.58 -19.63 8.02
C THR A 116 4.90 -18.16 7.73
N LYS A 117 5.89 -17.88 6.89
CA LYS A 117 6.23 -16.50 6.51
C LYS A 117 5.21 -15.89 5.54
N ARG A 118 4.60 -16.69 4.67
CA ARG A 118 3.50 -16.24 3.80
C ARG A 118 2.31 -15.77 4.61
N PHE A 119 1.89 -16.60 5.57
CA PHE A 119 0.79 -16.24 6.48
C PHE A 119 1.03 -14.89 7.18
N ARG A 120 2.26 -14.62 7.61
CA ARG A 120 2.60 -13.33 8.24
C ARG A 120 2.52 -12.15 7.26
N VAL A 121 2.90 -12.34 6.00
CA VAL A 121 2.76 -11.32 4.96
C VAL A 121 1.29 -11.04 4.70
N ASP A 122 0.47 -12.07 4.53
CA ASP A 122 -0.96 -11.94 4.30
C ASP A 122 -1.67 -11.30 5.50
N ASP A 123 -1.29 -11.66 6.72
CA ASP A 123 -1.85 -11.11 7.96
C ASP A 123 -1.61 -9.60 8.06
N VAL A 124 -0.37 -9.14 7.88
CA VAL A 124 -0.08 -7.71 7.96
C VAL A 124 -0.69 -6.92 6.79
N ILE A 125 -0.72 -7.47 5.58
CA ILE A 125 -1.40 -6.83 4.45
C ILE A 125 -2.90 -6.73 4.72
N SER A 126 -3.52 -7.78 5.27
CA SER A 126 -4.94 -7.78 5.64
C SER A 126 -5.25 -6.71 6.69
N HIS A 127 -4.39 -6.58 7.69
CA HIS A 127 -4.52 -5.57 8.74
C HIS A 127 -4.56 -4.16 8.14
N GLU A 128 -3.57 -3.79 7.33
CA GLU A 128 -3.48 -2.45 6.72
C GLU A 128 -4.58 -2.20 5.68
N LEU A 129 -5.02 -3.25 4.97
CA LEU A 129 -6.13 -3.11 4.02
C LEU A 129 -7.48 -2.93 4.71
N VAL A 130 -7.74 -3.59 5.84
CA VAL A 130 -8.96 -3.37 6.63
C VAL A 130 -9.05 -1.92 7.09
N HIS A 131 -7.93 -1.32 7.44
CA HIS A 131 -7.87 0.10 7.82
C HIS A 131 -8.36 1.05 6.72
N GLN A 132 -8.33 0.66 5.44
CA GLN A 132 -8.84 1.51 4.35
C GLN A 132 -10.35 1.80 4.52
N TRP A 133 -11.09 0.91 5.18
CA TRP A 133 -12.48 1.13 5.59
C TRP A 133 -12.59 1.58 7.05
N THR A 134 -11.91 0.90 7.96
CA THR A 134 -11.98 1.14 9.41
C THR A 134 -10.75 1.89 9.91
N GLY A 135 -10.84 3.17 10.00
CA GLY A 135 -9.73 4.11 10.29
C GLY A 135 -9.68 5.22 9.24
N ASN A 136 -9.69 4.86 7.96
CA ASN A 136 -9.58 5.81 6.87
C ASN A 136 -10.96 6.33 6.43
N LEU A 137 -11.80 5.46 5.84
CA LEU A 137 -13.14 5.87 5.39
C LEU A 137 -14.05 6.20 6.57
N VAL A 138 -14.01 5.39 7.60
CA VAL A 138 -14.75 5.61 8.85
C VAL A 138 -13.74 5.81 9.97
N THR A 139 -13.52 7.06 10.37
CA THR A 139 -12.61 7.46 11.44
C THR A 139 -13.37 7.59 12.76
N CYS A 140 -12.73 7.22 13.88
CA CYS A 140 -13.31 7.39 15.21
C CYS A 140 -13.58 8.89 15.49
N ALA A 141 -14.74 9.18 16.05
CA ALA A 141 -15.00 10.50 16.62
C ALA A 141 -14.21 10.64 17.94
N TRP A 142 -13.64 11.80 18.16
CA TRP A 142 -12.92 12.15 19.41
C TRP A 142 -13.90 12.43 20.53
#